data_4db39949af2808bdf4d8dfd4238b9f90
#
_entry.id   4db39949af2808bdf4d8dfd4238b9f90
#
_cell.length_a   1.000
_cell.length_b   1.000
_cell.length_c   1.000
_cell.angle_alpha   90.00
_cell.angle_beta   90.00
_cell.angle_gamma   90.00
#
_symmetry.space_group_name_H-M   'P 1'
#
loop_
_entity.id
_entity.type
_entity.pdbx_description
1 polymer ?
#
loop_
_entity_poly.entity_id
_entity_poly.type
_entity_poly.pdbx_seq_one_letter_code
_entity_poly.pdbx_strand_id
1 'polypeptide(L)'
;VLLEPAFLERLERLRLVARRRTRGNAGERRSRALGRGVEFSDYRAYQVGDDWRYVDWSIYARLDRLFVKLFEEEEDTDIHLLVDASGSMAVGSPPKLEYAKQLAAALGYVGLAGGDRVGAVILHGTRLDLLPPRRGRAHAHHLFRFLESQRPEGPTRLEEAVRGFAPRHRGLVVVASDLLDPRGFQGFLDRLRHAGLEVFVVHLLAEEDLRPPGWGDLKLVDAETGESVEVSMDGSLVREFTARRDAFLEGVREYCSRRGIPYVRATTAFPVEDLVLRYLRRAGLVG
;
A
#
# COMPACT_ATOMS: atom_id res chain seq x y z
N VAL A 1 7.97 1.57 -20.93
CA VAL A 1 8.64 0.74 -19.90
C VAL A 1 8.55 1.49 -18.58
N LEU A 2 7.81 0.95 -17.59
CA LEU A 2 7.55 1.60 -16.30
C LEU A 2 8.81 1.82 -15.46
N LEU A 3 9.76 0.88 -15.51
CA LEU A 3 10.99 0.91 -14.72
C LEU A 3 12.20 0.61 -15.61
N GLU A 4 13.29 1.30 -15.36
CA GLU A 4 14.56 1.05 -16.05
C GLU A 4 15.25 -0.23 -15.52
N PRO A 5 16.00 -0.98 -16.35
CA PRO A 5 16.69 -2.21 -15.92
C PRO A 5 17.66 -2.00 -14.76
N ALA A 6 18.42 -0.90 -14.75
CA ALA A 6 19.34 -0.56 -13.67
C ALA A 6 18.61 -0.33 -12.33
N PHE A 7 17.40 0.21 -12.37
CA PHE A 7 16.60 0.37 -11.16
C PHE A 7 16.06 -0.97 -10.67
N LEU A 8 15.63 -1.87 -11.55
CA LEU A 8 15.18 -3.23 -11.19
C LEU A 8 16.27 -4.02 -10.45
N GLU A 9 17.52 -3.96 -10.90
CA GLU A 9 18.66 -4.60 -10.21
C GLU A 9 18.85 -4.09 -8.78
N ARG A 10 18.63 -2.80 -8.56
CA ARG A 10 18.73 -2.19 -7.21
C ARG A 10 17.57 -2.61 -6.31
N LEU A 11 16.38 -2.78 -6.88
CA LEU A 11 15.19 -3.24 -6.17
C LEU A 11 15.32 -4.70 -5.68
N GLU A 12 16.07 -5.56 -6.36
CA GLU A 12 16.25 -6.96 -5.98
C GLU A 12 16.87 -7.17 -4.58
N ARG A 13 17.58 -6.16 -4.09
CA ARG A 13 18.23 -6.18 -2.76
C ARG A 13 17.29 -5.76 -1.62
N LEU A 14 16.08 -5.34 -1.94
CA LEU A 14 15.10 -4.83 -0.99
C LEU A 14 14.05 -5.90 -0.63
N ARG A 15 13.37 -5.69 0.50
CA ARG A 15 12.22 -6.49 0.94
C ARG A 15 11.12 -5.56 1.43
N LEU A 16 9.87 -5.93 1.20
CA LEU A 16 8.75 -5.24 1.84
C LEU A 16 8.62 -5.73 3.29
N VAL A 17 8.48 -4.77 4.19
CA VAL A 17 8.34 -5.01 5.62
C VAL A 17 6.86 -4.86 5.97
N ALA A 18 6.11 -5.95 5.85
CA ALA A 18 4.85 -6.04 6.57
C ALA A 18 5.20 -6.20 8.06
N ARG A 19 4.63 -5.38 8.95
CA ARG A 19 4.78 -5.57 10.38
C ARG A 19 4.10 -6.88 10.74
N ARG A 20 4.86 -7.98 10.76
CA ARG A 20 4.42 -9.24 11.34
C ARG A 20 4.06 -8.94 12.79
N ARG A 21 2.79 -8.73 13.08
CA ARG A 21 2.30 -8.85 14.44
C ARG A 21 2.32 -10.34 14.77
N THR A 22 3.46 -10.82 15.24
CA THR A 22 3.51 -12.02 16.08
C THR A 22 2.66 -11.71 17.32
N ARG A 23 1.36 -11.93 17.24
CA ARG A 23 0.56 -12.13 18.42
C ARG A 23 0.91 -13.52 18.92
N GLY A 24 1.90 -13.58 19.81
CA GLY A 24 2.02 -14.69 20.71
C GLY A 24 0.72 -14.84 21.50
N ASN A 25 -0.12 -15.72 21.03
CA ASN A 25 -1.06 -16.48 21.81
C ASN A 25 -1.14 -17.85 21.12
N ALA A 26 -0.14 -18.68 21.41
CA ALA A 26 -0.20 -20.11 21.19
C ALA A 26 -1.13 -20.70 22.27
N GLY A 27 -2.43 -20.52 22.05
CA GLY A 27 -3.50 -21.14 22.80
C GLY A 27 -4.69 -21.26 21.85
N GLU A 28 -4.99 -22.49 21.47
CA GLU A 28 -6.25 -22.90 20.85
C GLU A 28 -6.53 -22.39 19.41
N ARG A 29 -5.85 -22.94 18.42
CA ARG A 29 -6.51 -23.30 17.16
C ARG A 29 -5.78 -24.48 16.51
N ARG A 30 -6.43 -25.64 16.52
CA ARG A 30 -6.04 -26.79 15.73
C ARG A 30 -6.10 -26.42 14.26
N SER A 31 -4.95 -26.13 13.65
CA SER A 31 -4.84 -26.02 12.21
C SER A 31 -4.61 -27.41 11.63
N ARG A 32 -5.57 -27.91 10.85
CA ARG A 32 -5.42 -29.05 9.94
C ARG A 32 -4.92 -28.52 8.60
N ALA A 33 -3.65 -28.24 8.48
CA ALA A 33 -3.05 -28.03 7.18
C ALA A 33 -1.66 -28.69 7.13
N LEU A 34 -1.62 -29.89 6.64
CA LEU A 34 -0.38 -30.51 6.17
C LEU A 34 -0.01 -29.89 4.81
N GLY A 35 1.15 -29.27 4.75
CA GLY A 35 1.83 -29.04 3.48
C GLY A 35 2.07 -27.59 3.11
N ARG A 36 3.33 -27.19 3.20
CA ARG A 36 4.08 -26.08 2.63
C ARG A 36 4.48 -24.97 3.62
N GLY A 37 5.80 -24.93 3.91
CA GLY A 37 6.43 -23.75 4.51
C GLY A 37 6.17 -23.56 6.01
N VAL A 38 6.32 -24.63 6.79
CA VAL A 38 6.30 -24.55 8.26
C VAL A 38 7.75 -24.42 8.70
N GLU A 39 8.17 -23.25 9.12
CA GLU A 39 9.51 -23.04 9.65
C GLU A 39 9.53 -23.37 11.14
N PHE A 40 10.54 -24.14 11.58
CA PHE A 40 10.71 -24.44 13.00
C PHE A 40 10.97 -23.15 13.77
N SER A 41 10.16 -22.88 14.80
CA SER A 41 10.26 -21.66 15.61
C SER A 41 10.93 -21.92 16.95
N ASP A 42 10.43 -22.89 17.74
CA ASP A 42 10.91 -23.11 19.10
C ASP A 42 10.44 -24.48 19.65
N TYR A 43 10.89 -24.83 20.85
CA TYR A 43 10.43 -25.97 21.62
C TYR A 43 9.59 -25.53 22.83
N ARG A 44 8.49 -26.22 23.06
CA ARG A 44 7.68 -26.07 24.27
C ARG A 44 7.59 -27.41 25.03
N ALA A 45 7.59 -27.35 26.34
CA ALA A 45 7.29 -28.55 27.12
C ALA A 45 5.93 -29.13 26.77
N TYR A 46 5.85 -30.44 26.57
CA TYR A 46 4.63 -31.17 26.28
C TYR A 46 3.59 -30.96 27.38
N GLN A 47 2.36 -30.74 27.00
CA GLN A 47 1.21 -30.72 27.89
C GLN A 47 0.22 -31.81 27.47
N VAL A 48 -0.51 -32.37 28.47
CA VAL A 48 -1.50 -33.42 28.22
C VAL A 48 -2.56 -32.89 27.21
N GLY A 49 -2.67 -33.58 26.08
CA GLY A 49 -3.55 -33.19 24.97
C GLY A 49 -2.81 -32.67 23.73
N ASP A 50 -1.51 -32.45 23.84
CA ASP A 50 -0.69 -32.11 22.65
C ASP A 50 -0.58 -33.31 21.70
N ASP A 51 -0.47 -33.02 20.41
CA ASP A 51 -0.31 -34.05 19.37
C ASP A 51 1.10 -34.63 19.43
N TRP A 52 1.21 -35.92 19.77
CA TRP A 52 2.45 -36.65 19.91
C TRP A 52 3.30 -36.69 18.62
N ARG A 53 2.75 -36.39 17.46
CA ARG A 53 3.49 -36.32 16.19
C ARG A 53 4.50 -35.18 16.13
N TYR A 54 4.29 -34.14 16.95
CA TYR A 54 5.18 -32.99 17.05
C TYR A 54 6.18 -33.10 18.19
N VAL A 55 6.18 -34.21 18.95
CA VAL A 55 7.17 -34.47 19.99
C VAL A 55 8.54 -34.74 19.36
N ASP A 56 9.58 -34.06 19.86
CA ASP A 56 10.97 -34.36 19.47
C ASP A 56 11.52 -35.50 20.28
N TRP A 57 11.48 -36.69 19.69
CA TRP A 57 12.00 -37.92 20.32
C TRP A 57 13.51 -37.89 20.56
N SER A 58 14.27 -37.08 19.79
CA SER A 58 15.71 -36.92 19.99
C SER A 58 16.03 -36.13 21.25
N ILE A 59 15.22 -35.13 21.58
CA ILE A 59 15.33 -34.37 22.83
C ILE A 59 14.91 -35.25 23.99
N TYR A 60 13.81 -35.99 23.84
CA TYR A 60 13.37 -36.94 24.88
C TYR A 60 14.46 -37.95 25.25
N ALA A 61 15.12 -38.56 24.26
CA ALA A 61 16.21 -39.52 24.49
C ALA A 61 17.43 -38.94 25.23
N ARG A 62 17.62 -37.62 25.18
CA ARG A 62 18.78 -36.95 25.83
C ARG A 62 18.45 -36.35 27.19
N LEU A 63 17.24 -35.83 27.35
CA LEU A 63 16.86 -35.02 28.52
C LEU A 63 15.79 -35.67 29.41
N ASP A 64 15.23 -36.81 28.98
CA ASP A 64 14.10 -37.48 29.60
C ASP A 64 12.90 -36.56 29.87
N ARG A 65 12.70 -35.60 28.97
CA ARG A 65 11.61 -34.62 29.00
C ARG A 65 10.98 -34.49 27.63
N LEU A 66 9.65 -34.49 27.60
CA LEU A 66 8.90 -34.35 26.36
C LEU A 66 8.81 -32.88 25.94
N PHE A 67 9.26 -32.58 24.75
CA PHE A 67 9.14 -31.28 24.10
C PHE A 67 8.39 -31.41 22.78
N VAL A 68 7.52 -30.45 22.50
CA VAL A 68 6.79 -30.32 21.25
C VAL A 68 7.46 -29.24 20.41
N LYS A 69 7.72 -29.56 19.14
CA LYS A 69 8.19 -28.60 18.14
C LYS A 69 7.08 -27.59 17.87
N LEU A 70 7.37 -26.33 18.09
CA LEU A 70 6.54 -25.22 17.65
C LEU A 70 6.98 -24.82 16.24
N PHE A 71 6.00 -24.68 15.38
CA PHE A 71 6.22 -24.24 14.01
C PHE A 71 5.48 -22.90 13.83
N GLU A 72 6.15 -21.94 13.22
CA GLU A 72 5.49 -20.76 12.72
C GLU A 72 4.89 -21.08 11.36
N GLU A 73 3.58 -20.99 11.25
CA GLU A 73 2.90 -21.00 9.98
C GLU A 73 3.22 -19.66 9.31
N GLU A 74 3.95 -19.66 8.19
CA GLU A 74 4.03 -18.47 7.35
C GLU A 74 2.63 -18.17 6.86
N GLU A 75 1.90 -17.31 7.55
CA GLU A 75 0.65 -16.77 7.02
C GLU A 75 0.99 -16.05 5.72
N ASP A 76 0.45 -16.56 4.63
CA ASP A 76 0.56 -15.94 3.31
C ASP A 76 0.08 -14.48 3.40
N THR A 77 1.01 -13.55 3.44
CA THR A 77 0.70 -12.12 3.47
C THR A 77 0.50 -11.63 2.05
N ASP A 78 -0.72 -11.21 1.73
CA ASP A 78 -1.00 -10.60 0.44
C ASP A 78 -0.56 -9.12 0.47
N ILE A 79 0.13 -8.68 -0.59
CA ILE A 79 0.47 -7.26 -0.79
C ILE A 79 -0.44 -6.71 -1.88
N HIS A 80 -1.22 -5.72 -1.52
CA HIS A 80 -2.12 -5.02 -2.43
C HIS A 80 -1.57 -3.62 -2.74
N LEU A 81 -1.29 -3.36 -4.01
CA LEU A 81 -0.89 -2.04 -4.50
C LEU A 81 -2.15 -1.32 -4.95
N LEU A 82 -2.66 -0.42 -4.11
CA LEU A 82 -3.87 0.32 -4.39
C LEU A 82 -3.49 1.67 -5.00
N VAL A 83 -3.88 1.87 -6.24
CA VAL A 83 -3.60 3.08 -7.02
C VAL A 83 -4.90 3.79 -7.34
N ASP A 84 -4.96 5.05 -6.98
CA ASP A 84 -6.00 5.97 -7.41
C ASP A 84 -5.78 6.36 -8.88
N ALA A 85 -6.81 6.20 -9.69
CA ALA A 85 -6.83 6.58 -11.10
C ALA A 85 -8.03 7.47 -11.43
N SER A 86 -8.48 8.28 -10.46
CA SER A 86 -9.45 9.36 -10.68
C SER A 86 -8.91 10.45 -11.60
N GLY A 87 -9.79 11.30 -12.08
CA GLY A 87 -9.44 12.40 -12.99
C GLY A 87 -8.40 13.35 -12.42
N SER A 88 -8.42 13.60 -11.10
CA SER A 88 -7.44 14.44 -10.39
C SER A 88 -5.99 13.91 -10.55
N MET A 89 -5.83 12.60 -10.71
CA MET A 89 -4.52 11.96 -10.88
C MET A 89 -3.89 12.20 -12.27
N ALA A 90 -4.61 12.83 -13.19
CA ALA A 90 -4.07 13.30 -14.48
C ALA A 90 -3.19 14.55 -14.33
N VAL A 91 -3.34 15.28 -13.21
CA VAL A 91 -2.62 16.54 -12.96
C VAL A 91 -1.16 16.27 -12.61
N GLY A 92 -0.30 17.22 -13.03
CA GLY A 92 1.14 17.21 -12.73
C GLY A 92 2.03 16.93 -13.94
N SER A 93 3.31 17.22 -13.77
CA SER A 93 4.37 16.93 -14.76
C SER A 93 5.58 16.32 -14.04
N PRO A 94 5.73 14.97 -14.06
CA PRO A 94 4.84 13.96 -14.66
C PRO A 94 3.46 13.89 -13.93
N PRO A 95 2.42 13.38 -14.61
CA PRO A 95 1.10 13.16 -14.01
C PRO A 95 1.19 12.26 -12.74
N LYS A 96 0.37 12.56 -11.73
CA LYS A 96 0.34 11.77 -10.47
C LYS A 96 0.10 10.28 -10.74
N LEU A 97 -0.78 9.93 -11.70
CA LEU A 97 -1.04 8.54 -12.04
C LEU A 97 0.20 7.83 -12.61
N GLU A 98 0.96 8.48 -13.49
CA GLU A 98 2.18 7.86 -14.04
C GLU A 98 3.23 7.63 -12.94
N TYR A 99 3.34 8.57 -12.01
CA TYR A 99 4.19 8.41 -10.83
C TYR A 99 3.70 7.27 -9.94
N ALA A 100 2.40 7.19 -9.66
CA ALA A 100 1.79 6.11 -8.88
C ALA A 100 2.00 4.73 -9.50
N LYS A 101 1.91 4.61 -10.85
CA LYS A 101 2.19 3.37 -11.57
C LYS A 101 3.65 2.93 -11.41
N GLN A 102 4.59 3.85 -11.55
CA GLN A 102 6.03 3.56 -11.36
C GLN A 102 6.30 3.10 -9.92
N LEU A 103 5.73 3.81 -8.94
CA LEU A 103 5.83 3.43 -7.52
C LEU A 103 5.26 2.03 -7.27
N ALA A 104 4.04 1.77 -7.74
CA ALA A 104 3.38 0.47 -7.60
C ALA A 104 4.18 -0.65 -8.30
N ALA A 105 4.72 -0.39 -9.49
CA ALA A 105 5.57 -1.34 -10.20
C ALA A 105 6.86 -1.67 -9.41
N ALA A 106 7.52 -0.64 -8.84
CA ALA A 106 8.72 -0.81 -8.05
C ALA A 106 8.46 -1.62 -6.77
N LEU A 107 7.43 -1.25 -6.00
CA LEU A 107 7.06 -1.96 -4.77
C LEU A 107 6.58 -3.39 -5.07
N GLY A 108 5.82 -3.55 -6.15
CA GLY A 108 5.37 -4.87 -6.59
C GLY A 108 6.53 -5.78 -6.98
N TYR A 109 7.52 -5.24 -7.68
CA TYR A 109 8.74 -5.98 -8.01
C TYR A 109 9.53 -6.40 -6.76
N VAL A 110 9.67 -5.49 -5.77
CA VAL A 110 10.31 -5.78 -4.48
C VAL A 110 9.59 -6.93 -3.77
N GLY A 111 8.26 -6.89 -3.67
CA GLY A 111 7.47 -7.95 -3.05
C GLY A 111 7.63 -9.30 -3.76
N LEU A 112 7.51 -9.31 -5.10
CA LEU A 112 7.67 -10.53 -5.90
C LEU A 112 9.08 -11.11 -5.83
N ALA A 113 10.12 -10.27 -5.81
CA ALA A 113 11.50 -10.69 -5.61
C ALA A 113 11.72 -11.24 -4.19
N GLY A 114 10.95 -10.73 -3.22
CA GLY A 114 10.88 -11.20 -1.83
C GLY A 114 10.17 -12.52 -1.64
N GLY A 115 9.45 -13.01 -2.66
CA GLY A 115 8.62 -14.22 -2.57
C GLY A 115 7.18 -13.96 -2.11
N ASP A 116 6.79 -12.70 -1.92
CA ASP A 116 5.44 -12.33 -1.49
C ASP A 116 4.40 -12.54 -2.61
N ARG A 117 3.12 -12.60 -2.20
CA ARG A 117 1.99 -12.56 -3.12
C ARG A 117 1.59 -11.11 -3.37
N VAL A 118 1.74 -10.64 -4.60
CA VAL A 118 1.47 -9.24 -4.96
C VAL A 118 0.32 -9.16 -5.94
N GLY A 119 -0.63 -8.26 -5.65
CA GLY A 119 -1.71 -7.86 -6.52
C GLY A 119 -1.83 -6.35 -6.61
N ALA A 120 -2.70 -5.88 -7.50
CA ALA A 120 -2.98 -4.45 -7.66
C ALA A 120 -4.49 -4.18 -7.66
N VAL A 121 -4.88 -3.04 -7.14
CA VAL A 121 -6.25 -2.53 -7.11
C VAL A 121 -6.22 -1.12 -7.66
N ILE A 122 -6.96 -0.85 -8.72
CA ILE A 122 -7.04 0.48 -9.32
C ILE A 122 -8.45 1.02 -9.09
N LEU A 123 -8.53 2.23 -8.58
CA LEU A 123 -9.80 2.90 -8.29
C LEU A 123 -10.13 3.91 -9.39
N HIS A 124 -11.27 3.71 -10.08
CA HIS A 124 -11.79 4.59 -11.09
C HIS A 124 -13.20 5.06 -10.68
N GLY A 125 -13.34 6.25 -10.14
CA GLY A 125 -14.63 6.73 -9.65
C GLY A 125 -15.24 5.76 -8.63
N THR A 126 -16.31 5.08 -9.00
CA THR A 126 -16.97 4.05 -8.17
C THR A 126 -16.59 2.61 -8.56
N ARG A 127 -15.84 2.44 -9.65
CA ARG A 127 -15.38 1.15 -10.16
C ARG A 127 -13.99 0.83 -9.63
N LEU A 128 -13.68 -0.45 -9.50
CA LEU A 128 -12.33 -0.92 -9.28
C LEU A 128 -11.93 -1.97 -10.33
N ASP A 129 -10.68 -1.92 -10.74
CA ASP A 129 -10.03 -2.96 -11.50
C ASP A 129 -9.07 -3.74 -10.62
N LEU A 130 -9.09 -5.07 -10.70
CA LEU A 130 -8.35 -5.94 -9.78
C LEU A 130 -7.42 -6.89 -10.52
N LEU A 131 -6.14 -6.84 -10.17
CA LEU A 131 -5.17 -7.89 -10.46
C LEU A 131 -4.97 -8.73 -9.19
N PRO A 132 -5.44 -9.99 -9.16
CA PRO A 132 -5.33 -10.83 -7.96
C PRO A 132 -3.89 -11.07 -7.51
N PRO A 133 -3.63 -11.17 -6.19
CA PRO A 133 -2.30 -11.45 -5.68
C PRO A 133 -1.78 -12.82 -6.13
N ARG A 134 -0.56 -12.84 -6.69
CA ARG A 134 0.15 -14.06 -7.11
C ARG A 134 1.64 -13.95 -6.76
N ARG A 135 2.29 -15.08 -6.63
CA ARG A 135 3.74 -15.20 -6.41
C ARG A 135 4.52 -15.39 -7.71
N GLY A 136 5.80 -15.14 -7.61
CA GLY A 136 6.78 -15.46 -8.63
C GLY A 136 7.11 -14.30 -9.57
N ARG A 137 8.38 -14.23 -9.98
CA ARG A 137 8.91 -13.13 -10.81
C ARG A 137 8.16 -12.98 -12.16
N ALA A 138 7.64 -14.08 -12.71
CA ALA A 138 6.85 -14.02 -13.94
C ALA A 138 5.58 -13.17 -13.79
N HIS A 139 5.04 -13.04 -12.56
CA HIS A 139 3.89 -12.20 -12.30
C HIS A 139 4.19 -10.69 -12.43
N ALA A 140 5.46 -10.28 -12.30
CA ALA A 140 5.86 -8.88 -12.49
C ALA A 140 5.48 -8.35 -13.88
N HIS A 141 5.62 -9.18 -14.92
CA HIS A 141 5.21 -8.78 -16.28
C HIS A 141 3.70 -8.51 -16.37
N HIS A 142 2.88 -9.34 -15.74
CA HIS A 142 1.43 -9.13 -15.71
C HIS A 142 1.06 -7.87 -14.93
N LEU A 143 1.74 -7.63 -13.79
CA LEU A 143 1.56 -6.44 -12.99
C LEU A 143 1.92 -5.17 -13.78
N PHE A 144 3.06 -5.15 -14.47
CA PHE A 144 3.49 -3.99 -15.25
C PHE A 144 2.52 -3.70 -16.39
N ARG A 145 2.11 -4.71 -17.16
CA ARG A 145 1.12 -4.54 -18.23
C ARG A 145 -0.23 -4.04 -17.69
N PHE A 146 -0.66 -4.58 -16.55
CA PHE A 146 -1.90 -4.15 -15.89
C PHE A 146 -1.82 -2.67 -15.48
N LEU A 147 -0.72 -2.23 -14.87
CA LEU A 147 -0.50 -0.83 -14.50
C LEU A 147 -0.38 0.08 -15.73
N GLU A 148 0.37 -0.33 -16.76
CA GLU A 148 0.54 0.44 -18.01
C GLU A 148 -0.80 0.71 -18.72
N SER A 149 -1.73 -0.22 -18.65
CA SER A 149 -3.04 -0.09 -19.29
C SER A 149 -3.97 0.93 -18.64
N GLN A 150 -3.71 1.31 -17.39
CA GLN A 150 -4.58 2.20 -16.64
C GLN A 150 -4.53 3.64 -17.14
N ARG A 151 -5.69 4.32 -17.12
CA ARG A 151 -5.85 5.72 -17.50
C ARG A 151 -6.62 6.46 -16.41
N PRO A 152 -6.39 7.77 -16.22
CA PRO A 152 -7.17 8.54 -15.28
C PRO A 152 -8.61 8.68 -15.79
N GLU A 153 -9.60 8.36 -14.94
CA GLU A 153 -11.01 8.40 -15.34
C GLU A 153 -11.93 8.62 -14.13
N GLY A 154 -12.92 9.47 -14.32
CA GLY A 154 -14.04 9.68 -13.40
C GLY A 154 -13.68 10.52 -12.16
N PRO A 155 -14.70 10.82 -11.34
CA PRO A 155 -14.54 11.60 -10.13
C PRO A 155 -13.89 10.76 -9.01
N THR A 156 -13.20 11.44 -8.09
CA THR A 156 -12.63 10.78 -6.90
C THR A 156 -13.74 10.35 -5.95
N ARG A 157 -13.90 9.03 -5.75
CA ARG A 157 -14.89 8.39 -4.87
C ARG A 157 -14.29 7.19 -4.16
N LEU A 158 -13.24 7.43 -3.38
CA LEU A 158 -12.39 6.40 -2.81
C LEU A 158 -13.15 5.39 -1.94
N GLU A 159 -14.04 5.88 -1.06
CA GLU A 159 -14.78 5.00 -0.17
C GLU A 159 -15.79 4.12 -0.93
N GLU A 160 -16.44 4.65 -1.97
CA GLU A 160 -17.37 3.87 -2.78
C GLU A 160 -16.64 2.82 -3.62
N ALA A 161 -15.55 3.23 -4.28
CA ALA A 161 -14.75 2.32 -5.08
C ALA A 161 -14.23 1.13 -4.26
N VAL A 162 -13.73 1.38 -3.06
CA VAL A 162 -13.16 0.31 -2.22
C VAL A 162 -14.22 -0.62 -1.62
N ARG A 163 -15.52 -0.31 -1.70
CA ARG A 163 -16.59 -1.22 -1.25
C ARG A 163 -16.57 -2.57 -1.96
N GLY A 164 -16.16 -2.60 -3.22
CA GLY A 164 -16.00 -3.81 -4.01
C GLY A 164 -14.73 -4.61 -3.68
N PHE A 165 -13.82 -4.05 -2.90
CA PHE A 165 -12.58 -4.69 -2.54
C PHE A 165 -12.75 -5.55 -1.28
N ALA A 166 -12.73 -6.88 -1.47
CA ALA A 166 -12.85 -7.87 -0.41
C ALA A 166 -11.61 -8.79 -0.43
N PRO A 167 -10.53 -8.43 0.29
CA PRO A 167 -9.33 -9.25 0.34
C PRO A 167 -9.62 -10.58 1.04
N ARG A 168 -9.07 -11.68 0.50
CA ARG A 168 -9.28 -13.03 1.06
C ARG A 168 -8.38 -13.31 2.25
N HIS A 169 -7.22 -12.69 2.27
CA HIS A 169 -6.20 -12.85 3.31
C HIS A 169 -5.87 -11.51 3.94
N ARG A 170 -5.41 -11.54 5.16
CA ARG A 170 -4.78 -10.38 5.79
C ARG A 170 -3.53 -10.02 5.01
N GLY A 171 -3.14 -8.76 5.03
CA GLY A 171 -1.99 -8.34 4.28
C GLY A 171 -1.68 -6.88 4.40
N LEU A 172 -0.74 -6.45 3.58
CA LEU A 172 -0.33 -5.06 3.44
C LEU A 172 -1.09 -4.44 2.26
N VAL A 173 -1.66 -3.26 2.45
CA VAL A 173 -2.12 -2.41 1.35
C VAL A 173 -1.31 -1.13 1.32
N VAL A 174 -0.67 -0.86 0.19
CA VAL A 174 0.01 0.41 -0.08
C VAL A 174 -0.90 1.26 -0.94
N VAL A 175 -1.36 2.37 -0.37
CA VAL A 175 -2.25 3.33 -1.04
C VAL A 175 -1.41 4.42 -1.68
N ALA A 176 -1.56 4.63 -3.00
CA ALA A 176 -0.97 5.73 -3.76
C ALA A 176 -2.10 6.62 -4.31
N SER A 177 -2.36 7.76 -3.70
CA SER A 177 -3.47 8.69 -4.03
C SER A 177 -3.14 10.10 -3.56
N ASP A 178 -3.79 11.11 -4.15
CA ASP A 178 -3.79 12.49 -3.64
C ASP A 178 -4.82 12.70 -2.52
N LEU A 179 -5.69 11.70 -2.27
CA LEU A 179 -6.73 11.71 -1.25
C LEU A 179 -7.74 12.87 -1.36
N LEU A 180 -7.84 13.50 -2.54
CA LEU A 180 -8.71 14.66 -2.80
C LEU A 180 -10.17 14.23 -3.09
N ASP A 181 -10.74 13.38 -2.21
CA ASP A 181 -12.17 13.03 -2.30
C ASP A 181 -13.01 14.14 -1.65
N PRO A 182 -13.95 14.76 -2.36
CA PRO A 182 -14.83 15.79 -1.78
C PRO A 182 -15.62 15.33 -0.55
N ARG A 183 -15.80 14.02 -0.38
CA ARG A 183 -16.49 13.41 0.78
C ARG A 183 -15.53 13.00 1.90
N GLY A 184 -14.24 13.25 1.71
CA GLY A 184 -13.19 12.90 2.65
C GLY A 184 -12.62 11.50 2.44
N PHE A 185 -11.40 11.35 2.90
CA PHE A 185 -10.59 10.11 2.75
C PHE A 185 -10.73 9.15 3.95
N GLN A 186 -11.34 9.60 5.04
CA GLN A 186 -11.35 8.88 6.32
C GLN A 186 -12.07 7.53 6.22
N GLY A 187 -13.28 7.53 5.67
CA GLY A 187 -14.08 6.32 5.49
C GLY A 187 -13.39 5.27 4.61
N PHE A 188 -12.66 5.73 3.59
CA PHE A 188 -11.84 4.88 2.73
C PHE A 188 -10.73 4.17 3.52
N LEU A 189 -9.91 4.90 4.28
CA LEU A 189 -8.82 4.31 5.06
C LEU A 189 -9.33 3.42 6.19
N ASP A 190 -10.41 3.83 6.88
CA ASP A 190 -11.02 3.01 7.92
C ASP A 190 -11.56 1.68 7.36
N ARG A 191 -12.16 1.70 6.17
CA ARG A 191 -12.65 0.49 5.50
C ARG A 191 -11.54 -0.51 5.20
N LEU A 192 -10.40 -0.05 4.68
CA LEU A 192 -9.24 -0.91 4.44
C LEU A 192 -8.73 -1.56 5.74
N ARG A 193 -8.68 -0.80 6.83
CA ARG A 193 -8.27 -1.31 8.15
C ARG A 193 -9.27 -2.32 8.73
N HIS A 194 -10.57 -2.05 8.60
CA HIS A 194 -11.62 -2.98 9.03
C HIS A 194 -11.62 -4.28 8.23
N ALA A 195 -11.15 -4.26 6.98
CA ALA A 195 -10.90 -5.46 6.19
C ALA A 195 -9.70 -6.30 6.69
N GLY A 196 -9.03 -5.87 7.77
CA GLY A 196 -7.90 -6.58 8.37
C GLY A 196 -6.57 -6.33 7.68
N LEU A 197 -6.48 -5.28 6.85
CA LEU A 197 -5.26 -4.90 6.15
C LEU A 197 -4.41 -3.95 7.00
N GLU A 198 -3.10 -4.12 6.91
CA GLU A 198 -2.13 -3.12 7.33
C GLU A 198 -2.04 -2.05 6.23
N VAL A 199 -2.44 -0.82 6.56
CA VAL A 199 -2.47 0.26 5.58
C VAL A 199 -1.20 1.09 5.66
N PHE A 200 -0.57 1.33 4.50
CA PHE A 200 0.52 2.29 4.32
C PHE A 200 0.08 3.34 3.28
N VAL A 201 0.19 4.61 3.60
CA VAL A 201 -0.25 5.69 2.71
C VAL A 201 0.94 6.42 2.11
N VAL A 202 1.00 6.43 0.78
CA VAL A 202 1.85 7.34 0.00
C VAL A 202 0.95 8.41 -0.61
N HIS A 203 0.95 9.58 0.02
CA HIS A 203 0.16 10.74 -0.40
C HIS A 203 0.91 11.46 -1.52
N LEU A 204 0.37 11.37 -2.73
CA LEU A 204 0.99 11.91 -3.95
C LEU A 204 0.44 13.29 -4.27
N LEU A 205 1.35 14.23 -4.48
CA LEU A 205 1.02 15.60 -4.84
C LEU A 205 1.80 16.02 -6.08
N ALA A 206 1.16 16.75 -6.97
CA ALA A 206 1.85 17.49 -8.01
C ALA A 206 2.27 18.88 -7.50
N GLU A 207 3.15 19.56 -8.24
CA GLU A 207 3.49 20.95 -7.88
C GLU A 207 2.28 21.88 -7.99
N GLU A 208 1.37 21.58 -8.92
CA GLU A 208 0.12 22.29 -9.12
C GLU A 208 -0.83 22.17 -7.91
N ASP A 209 -0.78 21.07 -7.18
CA ASP A 209 -1.54 20.90 -5.93
C ASP A 209 -0.96 21.76 -4.79
N LEU A 210 0.32 22.11 -4.88
CA LEU A 210 1.06 22.82 -3.84
C LEU A 210 1.16 24.32 -4.05
N ARG A 211 0.96 24.79 -5.27
CA ARG A 211 1.12 26.20 -5.63
C ARG A 211 -0.17 26.75 -6.23
N PRO A 212 -0.50 28.02 -5.94
CA PRO A 212 -1.60 28.67 -6.63
C PRO A 212 -1.31 28.73 -8.13
N PRO A 213 -2.34 28.59 -8.99
CA PRO A 213 -2.18 28.42 -10.44
C PRO A 213 -1.68 29.68 -11.19
N GLY A 214 -1.42 30.79 -10.50
CA GLY A 214 -0.92 32.04 -11.10
C GLY A 214 -1.54 33.28 -10.44
N TRP A 215 -1.49 34.44 -11.14
CA TRP A 215 -2.02 35.72 -10.71
C TRP A 215 -2.93 36.29 -11.79
N GLY A 216 -3.92 37.11 -11.38
CA GLY A 216 -4.85 37.76 -12.29
C GLY A 216 -6.07 36.92 -12.61
N ASP A 217 -6.72 37.24 -13.72
CA ASP A 217 -7.94 36.55 -14.15
C ASP A 217 -7.61 35.20 -14.75
N LEU A 218 -8.07 34.13 -14.12
CA LEU A 218 -7.81 32.75 -14.49
C LEU A 218 -9.12 31.99 -14.71
N LYS A 219 -9.11 31.12 -15.69
CA LYS A 219 -10.15 30.11 -15.88
C LYS A 219 -9.66 28.80 -15.28
N LEU A 220 -10.18 28.43 -14.14
CA LEU A 220 -9.89 27.12 -13.53
C LEU A 220 -10.84 26.07 -14.10
N VAL A 221 -10.29 24.93 -14.48
CA VAL A 221 -11.06 23.79 -15.00
C VAL A 221 -10.89 22.63 -14.05
N ASP A 222 -12.01 22.10 -13.56
CA ASP A 222 -12.03 20.92 -12.70
C ASP A 222 -11.58 19.70 -13.55
N ALA A 223 -10.56 18.99 -13.06
CA ALA A 223 -9.96 17.86 -13.78
C ALA A 223 -10.89 16.63 -13.84
N GLU A 224 -11.91 16.57 -13.01
CA GLU A 224 -12.82 15.42 -12.91
C GLU A 224 -14.14 15.65 -13.63
N THR A 225 -14.71 16.86 -13.53
CA THR A 225 -16.00 17.20 -14.10
C THR A 225 -15.90 17.96 -15.41
N GLY A 226 -14.76 18.59 -15.67
CA GLY A 226 -14.58 19.52 -16.80
C GLY A 226 -15.30 20.86 -16.61
N GLU A 227 -15.95 21.08 -15.49
CA GLU A 227 -16.57 22.37 -15.16
C GLU A 227 -15.50 23.44 -15.00
N SER A 228 -15.84 24.67 -15.37
CA SER A 228 -14.90 25.78 -15.28
C SER A 228 -15.46 26.95 -14.49
N VAL A 229 -14.58 27.59 -13.71
CA VAL A 229 -14.86 28.77 -12.92
C VAL A 229 -13.84 29.85 -13.28
N GLU A 230 -14.33 31.07 -13.54
CA GLU A 230 -13.47 32.24 -13.69
C GLU A 230 -13.22 32.85 -12.31
N VAL A 231 -11.95 33.04 -11.98
CA VAL A 231 -11.51 33.62 -10.70
C VAL A 231 -10.44 34.67 -10.91
N SER A 232 -10.52 35.76 -10.18
CA SER A 232 -9.41 36.74 -10.10
C SER A 232 -8.51 36.37 -8.96
N MET A 233 -7.35 35.79 -9.30
CA MET A 233 -6.37 35.36 -8.31
C MET A 233 -5.61 36.57 -7.76
N ASP A 234 -5.96 36.98 -6.56
CA ASP A 234 -5.33 38.05 -5.81
C ASP A 234 -4.64 37.53 -4.53
N GLY A 235 -4.01 38.44 -3.79
CA GLY A 235 -3.33 38.09 -2.55
C GLY A 235 -4.25 37.51 -1.47
N SER A 236 -5.56 37.79 -1.50
CA SER A 236 -6.54 37.21 -0.58
C SER A 236 -6.80 35.75 -0.91
N LEU A 237 -7.09 35.48 -2.18
CA LEU A 237 -7.38 34.12 -2.66
C LEU A 237 -6.15 33.20 -2.56
N VAL A 238 -4.95 33.73 -2.80
CA VAL A 238 -3.69 33.01 -2.59
C VAL A 238 -3.51 32.59 -1.12
N ARG A 239 -3.82 33.50 -0.18
CA ARG A 239 -3.77 33.16 1.26
C ARG A 239 -4.81 32.10 1.63
N GLU A 240 -6.02 32.22 1.12
CA GLU A 240 -7.08 31.23 1.37
C GLU A 240 -6.73 29.86 0.80
N PHE A 241 -6.25 29.78 -0.43
CA PHE A 241 -5.73 28.55 -1.05
C PHE A 241 -4.66 27.92 -0.18
N THR A 242 -3.66 28.71 0.23
CA THR A 242 -2.53 28.24 1.04
C THR A 242 -3.03 27.68 2.38
N ALA A 243 -3.93 28.41 3.06
CA ALA A 243 -4.47 27.98 4.35
C ALA A 243 -5.29 26.68 4.23
N ARG A 244 -6.14 26.55 3.19
CA ARG A 244 -6.93 25.32 2.92
C ARG A 244 -6.05 24.15 2.59
N ARG A 245 -5.05 24.34 1.73
CA ARG A 245 -4.05 23.32 1.37
C ARG A 245 -3.32 22.82 2.63
N ASP A 246 -2.79 23.72 3.43
CA ASP A 246 -2.00 23.38 4.62
C ASP A 246 -2.86 22.65 5.65
N ALA A 247 -4.11 23.11 5.85
CA ALA A 247 -5.07 22.46 6.73
C ALA A 247 -5.40 21.02 6.24
N PHE A 248 -5.57 20.82 4.94
CA PHE A 248 -5.80 19.51 4.36
C PHE A 248 -4.60 18.57 4.58
N LEU A 249 -3.40 19.03 4.23
CA LEU A 249 -2.17 18.23 4.37
C LEU A 249 -1.91 17.83 5.82
N GLU A 250 -2.12 18.76 6.75
CA GLU A 250 -1.98 18.49 8.18
C GLU A 250 -3.09 17.54 8.68
N GLY A 251 -4.34 17.73 8.23
CA GLY A 251 -5.46 16.83 8.55
C GLY A 251 -5.20 15.37 8.15
N VAL A 252 -4.62 15.14 6.95
CA VAL A 252 -4.24 13.80 6.50
C VAL A 252 -3.14 13.24 7.41
N ARG A 253 -2.09 14.02 7.69
CA ARG A 253 -0.98 13.61 8.55
C ARG A 253 -1.46 13.23 9.96
N GLU A 254 -2.26 14.09 10.59
CA GLU A 254 -2.80 13.83 11.92
C GLU A 254 -3.72 12.62 11.96
N TYR A 255 -4.58 12.47 10.97
CA TYR A 255 -5.47 11.31 10.88
C TYR A 255 -4.67 10.01 10.84
N CYS A 256 -3.67 9.93 9.98
CA CYS A 256 -2.79 8.77 9.86
C CYS A 256 -2.02 8.51 11.17
N SER A 257 -1.45 9.57 11.75
CA SER A 257 -0.69 9.48 13.01
C SER A 257 -1.52 8.93 14.17
N ARG A 258 -2.72 9.49 14.39
CA ARG A 258 -3.64 9.05 15.48
C ARG A 258 -4.07 7.59 15.34
N ARG A 259 -4.06 7.04 14.14
CA ARG A 259 -4.46 5.66 13.85
C ARG A 259 -3.29 4.70 13.68
N GLY A 260 -2.06 5.19 13.82
CA GLY A 260 -0.86 4.40 13.61
C GLY A 260 -0.69 3.92 12.17
N ILE A 261 -1.25 4.68 11.19
CA ILE A 261 -1.08 4.42 9.76
C ILE A 261 0.24 5.05 9.33
N PRO A 262 1.24 4.28 8.86
CA PRO A 262 2.43 4.84 8.25
C PRO A 262 2.07 5.72 7.05
N TYR A 263 2.63 6.92 7.03
CA TYR A 263 2.30 7.94 6.04
C TYR A 263 3.57 8.61 5.50
N VAL A 264 3.66 8.67 4.19
CA VAL A 264 4.72 9.40 3.48
C VAL A 264 4.06 10.33 2.46
N ARG A 265 4.45 11.61 2.48
CA ARG A 265 4.08 12.57 1.46
C ARG A 265 5.18 12.62 0.41
N ALA A 266 4.81 12.47 -0.86
CA ALA A 266 5.71 12.54 -1.99
C ALA A 266 5.19 13.51 -3.06
N THR A 267 6.08 14.22 -3.72
CA THR A 267 5.76 15.06 -4.87
C THR A 267 6.21 14.39 -6.16
N THR A 268 5.46 14.57 -7.24
CA THR A 268 5.79 13.98 -8.54
C THR A 268 7.09 14.51 -9.15
N ALA A 269 7.56 15.66 -8.67
CA ALA A 269 8.87 16.23 -9.05
C ALA A 269 10.06 15.43 -8.46
N PHE A 270 9.81 14.58 -7.45
CA PHE A 270 10.86 13.82 -6.80
C PHE A 270 11.00 12.44 -7.45
N PRO A 271 12.22 11.97 -7.81
CA PRO A 271 12.38 10.67 -8.47
C PRO A 271 11.79 9.50 -7.66
N VAL A 272 10.99 8.64 -8.31
CA VAL A 272 10.41 7.42 -7.67
C VAL A 272 11.49 6.55 -7.05
N GLU A 273 12.65 6.45 -7.71
CA GLU A 273 13.79 5.69 -7.24
C GLU A 273 14.27 6.15 -5.86
N ASP A 274 14.45 7.45 -5.69
CA ASP A 274 14.85 8.01 -4.39
C ASP A 274 13.75 7.86 -3.34
N LEU A 275 12.48 7.98 -3.73
CA LEU A 275 11.36 7.71 -2.83
C LEU A 275 11.44 6.28 -2.27
N VAL A 276 11.59 5.28 -3.14
CA VAL A 276 11.63 3.87 -2.74
C VAL A 276 12.87 3.56 -1.92
N LEU A 277 14.06 3.94 -2.40
CA LEU A 277 15.33 3.55 -1.81
C LEU A 277 15.66 4.26 -0.50
N ARG A 278 15.16 5.49 -0.30
CA ARG A 278 15.52 6.32 0.85
C ARG A 278 14.36 6.57 1.80
N TYR A 279 13.22 7.07 1.28
CA TYR A 279 12.12 7.53 2.14
C TYR A 279 11.24 6.40 2.62
N LEU A 280 10.85 5.47 1.75
CA LEU A 280 10.04 4.32 2.15
C LEU A 280 10.81 3.35 3.04
N ARG A 281 12.13 3.28 2.87
CA ARG A 281 13.00 2.53 3.78
C ARG A 281 13.02 3.15 5.18
N ARG A 282 13.16 4.48 5.29
CA ARG A 282 13.09 5.19 6.58
C ARG A 282 11.71 5.08 7.24
N ALA A 283 10.66 5.05 6.44
CA ALA A 283 9.30 4.86 6.92
C ALA A 283 8.97 3.41 7.31
N GLY A 284 9.90 2.47 7.10
CA GLY A 284 9.76 1.07 7.49
C GLY A 284 8.87 0.24 6.56
N LEU A 285 8.63 0.70 5.32
CA LEU A 285 7.93 -0.09 4.31
C LEU A 285 8.86 -1.02 3.55
N VAL A 286 10.10 -0.59 3.33
CA VAL A 286 11.13 -1.32 2.58
C VAL A 286 12.35 -1.51 3.47
N GLY A 287 12.93 -2.70 3.48
CA GLY A 287 14.09 -3.05 4.27
C GLY A 287 15.27 -3.58 3.45
#